data_f49a512373201de238cda245b5c0a51b
#
_entry.id   f49a512373201de238cda245b5c0a51b
#
_cell.length_a   1.000
_cell.length_b   1.000
_cell.length_c   1.000
_cell.angle_alpha   90.00
_cell.angle_beta   90.00
_cell.angle_gamma   90.00
#
_symmetry.space_group_name_H-M   'P 1'
#
loop_
_entity.id
_entity.type
_entity.pdbx_description
1 polymer ?
#
loop_
_entity_poly.entity_id
_entity_poly.type
_entity_poly.pdbx_seq_one_letter_code
_entity_poly.pdbx_strand_id
1 'polypeptide(L)'
;MARDLYENSPEARRLLDRADEILGFKITEVMFDGSAEDLRQTAVTQPAVFLHSYLAFACNAVPAPDMVAGHSLGEFSALAAAGALGFEDALRLVSLRAAAMQKACELEDGTMAAIIGLDAAQVERICSETEGVVIAANYNNDSQIVISGQTAAVRAACENMKAAGARRALELQVSGAFHSPLMEPARVELASAIASVQFSKAKCPVYQNVTALTSTDPELIRENLLKQLTSPVRWTQSVRNMLSDGADHFVEFGPGNVLQGLIAKIAKGVEGIVIEGVSSIL
;
A
#
# COMPACT_ATOMS: atom_id res chain seq x y z
N MET A 1 -9.93 -14.02 6.52
CA MET A 1 -8.49 -13.94 6.19
C MET A 1 -7.68 -14.53 7.34
N ALA A 2 -6.52 -15.15 7.10
CA ALA A 2 -5.53 -15.64 8.09
C ALA A 2 -6.04 -16.64 9.16
N ARG A 3 -7.18 -17.30 8.97
CA ARG A 3 -7.68 -18.32 9.90
C ARG A 3 -6.74 -19.51 9.96
N ASP A 4 -6.26 -19.96 8.82
CA ASP A 4 -5.29 -21.07 8.70
C ASP A 4 -3.97 -20.76 9.43
N LEU A 5 -3.48 -19.52 9.35
CA LEU A 5 -2.32 -19.04 10.11
C LEU A 5 -2.59 -19.13 11.62
N TYR A 6 -3.77 -18.69 12.08
CA TYR A 6 -4.17 -18.74 13.49
C TYR A 6 -4.27 -20.18 14.02
N GLU A 7 -4.83 -21.09 13.23
CA GLU A 7 -5.06 -22.48 13.63
C GLU A 7 -3.77 -23.30 13.64
N ASN A 8 -2.84 -23.02 12.73
CA ASN A 8 -1.66 -23.86 12.50
C ASN A 8 -0.35 -23.27 13.06
N SER A 9 -0.32 -22.01 13.52
CA SER A 9 0.86 -21.38 14.11
C SER A 9 0.55 -20.80 15.51
N PRO A 10 1.20 -21.32 16.57
CA PRO A 10 1.09 -20.72 17.92
C PRO A 10 1.53 -19.26 17.97
N GLU A 11 2.52 -18.89 17.17
CA GLU A 11 3.01 -17.50 17.08
C GLU A 11 1.99 -16.60 16.39
N ALA A 12 1.38 -17.04 15.29
CA ALA A 12 0.32 -16.29 14.61
C ALA A 12 -0.88 -16.07 15.54
N ARG A 13 -1.25 -17.11 16.31
CA ARG A 13 -2.32 -17.00 17.33
C ARG A 13 -1.99 -15.93 18.35
N ARG A 14 -0.80 -16.00 18.96
CA ARG A 14 -0.34 -15.02 19.94
C ARG A 14 -0.36 -13.59 19.41
N LEU A 15 0.09 -13.39 18.17
CA LEU A 15 0.13 -12.07 17.55
C LEU A 15 -1.28 -11.55 17.19
N LEU A 16 -2.19 -12.42 16.76
CA LEU A 16 -3.58 -12.04 16.46
C LEU A 16 -4.37 -11.73 17.74
N ASP A 17 -4.21 -12.53 18.80
CA ASP A 17 -4.82 -12.22 20.10
C ASP A 17 -4.29 -10.88 20.64
N ARG A 18 -2.98 -10.61 20.46
CA ARG A 18 -2.38 -9.34 20.83
C ARG A 18 -2.90 -8.18 19.96
N ALA A 19 -3.18 -8.42 18.69
CA ALA A 19 -3.76 -7.42 17.80
C ALA A 19 -5.17 -6.99 18.25
N ASP A 20 -6.01 -7.92 18.70
CA ASP A 20 -7.33 -7.61 19.27
C ASP A 20 -7.20 -6.66 20.48
N GLU A 21 -6.22 -6.90 21.36
CA GLU A 21 -5.97 -6.03 22.53
C GLU A 21 -5.50 -4.63 22.10
N ILE A 22 -4.56 -4.55 21.13
CA ILE A 22 -4.01 -3.28 20.66
C ILE A 22 -5.07 -2.43 19.99
N LEU A 23 -5.93 -3.03 19.18
CA LEU A 23 -6.96 -2.34 18.43
C LEU A 23 -8.20 -2.01 19.27
N GLY A 24 -8.39 -2.70 20.42
CA GLY A 24 -9.55 -2.52 21.31
C GLY A 24 -10.84 -3.10 20.76
N PHE A 25 -10.79 -3.91 19.71
CA PHE A 25 -11.91 -4.66 19.16
C PHE A 25 -11.43 -6.00 18.58
N LYS A 26 -12.37 -6.93 18.37
CA LYS A 26 -12.07 -8.26 17.85
C LYS A 26 -11.89 -8.26 16.34
N ILE A 27 -10.71 -7.80 15.87
CA ILE A 27 -10.39 -7.85 14.45
C ILE A 27 -10.31 -9.29 13.93
N THR A 28 -9.93 -10.24 14.79
CA THR A 28 -9.89 -11.67 14.48
C THR A 28 -11.26 -12.20 14.05
N GLU A 29 -12.34 -11.83 14.74
CA GLU A 29 -13.69 -12.22 14.36
C GLU A 29 -14.07 -11.68 12.97
N VAL A 30 -13.74 -10.42 12.70
CA VAL A 30 -14.01 -9.81 11.39
C VAL A 30 -13.16 -10.45 10.28
N MET A 31 -11.89 -10.74 10.55
CA MET A 31 -11.00 -11.41 9.61
C MET A 31 -11.46 -12.84 9.28
N PHE A 32 -12.01 -13.56 10.24
CA PHE A 32 -12.39 -14.97 10.08
C PHE A 32 -13.80 -15.12 9.53
N ASP A 33 -14.76 -14.41 10.09
CA ASP A 33 -16.19 -14.62 9.88
C ASP A 33 -16.95 -13.40 9.37
N GLY A 34 -16.27 -12.24 9.28
CA GLY A 34 -16.87 -11.00 8.77
C GLY A 34 -17.27 -11.09 7.30
N SER A 35 -18.31 -10.33 6.95
CA SER A 35 -18.75 -10.21 5.56
C SER A 35 -17.72 -9.48 4.69
N ALA A 36 -17.88 -9.57 3.38
CA ALA A 36 -17.06 -8.79 2.44
C ALA A 36 -17.26 -7.27 2.63
N GLU A 37 -18.40 -6.84 3.15
CA GLU A 37 -18.70 -5.44 3.46
C GLU A 37 -17.96 -4.98 4.72
N ASP A 38 -17.94 -5.78 5.79
CA ASP A 38 -17.17 -5.48 7.00
C ASP A 38 -15.68 -5.33 6.68
N LEU A 39 -15.15 -6.22 5.85
CA LEU A 39 -13.74 -6.20 5.41
C LEU A 39 -13.41 -5.03 4.47
N ARG A 40 -14.40 -4.38 3.83
CA ARG A 40 -14.18 -3.19 2.96
C ARG A 40 -14.10 -1.87 3.71
N GLN A 41 -14.52 -1.84 4.97
CA GLN A 41 -14.40 -0.62 5.77
C GLN A 41 -12.92 -0.27 5.94
N THR A 42 -12.52 0.95 5.58
CA THR A 42 -11.10 1.38 5.61
C THR A 42 -10.44 1.13 6.96
N ALA A 43 -11.17 1.37 8.06
CA ALA A 43 -10.69 1.13 9.42
C ALA A 43 -10.39 -0.36 9.71
N VAL A 44 -10.98 -1.29 8.98
CA VAL A 44 -10.81 -2.74 9.13
C VAL A 44 -9.85 -3.29 8.08
N THR A 45 -10.02 -2.89 6.81
CA THR A 45 -9.23 -3.42 5.68
C THR A 45 -7.73 -3.29 5.93
N GLN A 46 -7.28 -2.09 6.32
CA GLN A 46 -5.84 -1.84 6.45
C GLN A 46 -5.20 -2.67 7.56
N PRO A 47 -5.71 -2.68 8.82
CA PRO A 47 -5.17 -3.57 9.86
C PRO A 47 -5.26 -5.05 9.47
N ALA A 48 -6.35 -5.50 8.86
CA ALA A 48 -6.53 -6.90 8.49
C ALA A 48 -5.51 -7.35 7.41
N VAL A 49 -5.27 -6.51 6.39
CA VAL A 49 -4.26 -6.80 5.35
C VAL A 49 -2.84 -6.75 5.93
N PHE A 50 -2.55 -5.76 6.78
CA PHE A 50 -1.26 -5.69 7.50
C PHE A 50 -0.99 -6.95 8.32
N LEU A 51 -1.96 -7.35 9.16
CA LEU A 51 -1.86 -8.55 9.99
C LEU A 51 -1.62 -9.80 9.15
N HIS A 52 -2.43 -10.00 8.11
CA HIS A 52 -2.27 -11.16 7.24
C HIS A 52 -0.88 -11.19 6.59
N SER A 53 -0.43 -10.07 5.99
CA SER A 53 0.86 -10.00 5.31
C SER A 53 2.04 -10.22 6.27
N TYR A 54 2.00 -9.56 7.43
CA TYR A 54 3.05 -9.72 8.44
C TYR A 54 3.12 -11.14 8.99
N LEU A 55 1.98 -11.75 9.30
CA LEU A 55 1.93 -13.12 9.81
C LEU A 55 2.38 -14.15 8.77
N ALA A 56 1.96 -13.98 7.53
CA ALA A 56 2.42 -14.84 6.43
C ALA A 56 3.95 -14.78 6.25
N PHE A 57 4.57 -13.62 6.50
CA PHE A 57 6.03 -13.49 6.52
C PHE A 57 6.65 -14.05 7.81
N ALA A 58 6.16 -13.65 8.98
CA ALA A 58 6.82 -13.92 10.26
C ALA A 58 6.68 -15.38 10.74
N CYS A 59 5.60 -16.07 10.33
CA CYS A 59 5.28 -17.43 10.78
C CYS A 59 5.75 -18.52 9.81
N ASN A 60 6.31 -18.16 8.67
CA ASN A 60 6.90 -19.10 7.72
C ASN A 60 8.43 -19.07 7.79
N ALA A 61 9.07 -20.22 7.58
CA ALA A 61 10.52 -20.35 7.52
C ALA A 61 11.06 -19.90 6.16
N VAL A 62 10.90 -18.59 5.86
CA VAL A 62 11.40 -18.01 4.62
C VAL A 62 12.80 -17.43 4.81
N PRO A 63 13.65 -17.42 3.76
CA PRO A 63 14.94 -16.74 3.81
C PRO A 63 14.80 -15.26 4.19
N ALA A 64 15.81 -14.71 4.84
CA ALA A 64 15.86 -13.27 5.06
C ALA A 64 15.84 -12.53 3.72
N PRO A 65 14.99 -11.52 3.54
CA PRO A 65 14.92 -10.79 2.27
C PRO A 65 16.17 -9.92 2.09
N ASP A 66 16.69 -9.89 0.85
CA ASP A 66 17.76 -8.96 0.47
C ASP A 66 17.27 -7.53 0.37
N MET A 67 15.98 -7.34 0.07
CA MET A 67 15.29 -6.06 -0.01
C MET A 67 13.79 -6.25 0.19
N VAL A 68 13.10 -5.18 0.60
CA VAL A 68 11.64 -5.19 0.78
C VAL A 68 10.98 -3.97 0.14
N ALA A 69 9.74 -4.14 -0.27
CA ALA A 69 8.86 -3.08 -0.73
C ALA A 69 7.41 -3.41 -0.36
N GLY A 70 6.56 -2.38 -0.37
CA GLY A 70 5.13 -2.57 -0.18
C GLY A 70 4.34 -1.44 -0.82
N HIS A 71 3.20 -1.73 -1.41
CA HIS A 71 2.35 -0.76 -2.08
C HIS A 71 1.43 -0.09 -1.06
N SER A 72 1.53 1.22 -0.89
CA SER A 72 0.70 2.02 0.04
C SER A 72 0.74 1.45 1.47
N LEU A 73 -0.34 0.83 1.94
CA LEU A 73 -0.37 0.12 3.23
C LEU A 73 0.77 -0.90 3.36
N GLY A 74 1.09 -1.61 2.29
CA GLY A 74 2.14 -2.63 2.29
C GLY A 74 3.52 -2.10 2.68
N GLU A 75 3.79 -0.79 2.57
CA GLU A 75 5.04 -0.21 3.06
C GLU A 75 5.19 -0.38 4.58
N PHE A 76 4.11 -0.30 5.36
CA PHE A 76 4.14 -0.60 6.80
C PHE A 76 4.48 -2.07 7.08
N SER A 77 3.94 -2.99 6.28
CA SER A 77 4.29 -4.42 6.38
C SER A 77 5.76 -4.66 6.03
N ALA A 78 6.27 -4.00 4.98
CA ALA A 78 7.67 -4.06 4.60
C ALA A 78 8.60 -3.50 5.69
N LEU A 79 8.23 -2.37 6.32
CA LEU A 79 8.98 -1.78 7.43
C LEU A 79 9.02 -2.70 8.66
N ALA A 80 7.91 -3.37 8.96
CA ALA A 80 7.86 -4.34 10.05
C ALA A 80 8.69 -5.59 9.72
N ALA A 81 8.63 -6.11 8.51
CA ALA A 81 9.43 -7.25 8.05
C ALA A 81 10.94 -6.94 8.08
N ALA A 82 11.34 -5.73 7.66
CA ALA A 82 12.72 -5.25 7.73
C ALA A 82 13.18 -4.91 9.16
N GLY A 83 12.29 -4.95 10.16
CA GLY A 83 12.59 -4.59 11.54
C GLY A 83 12.82 -3.10 11.77
N ALA A 84 12.44 -2.24 10.81
CA ALA A 84 12.47 -0.79 10.98
C ALA A 84 11.37 -0.31 11.94
N LEU A 85 10.24 -1.01 11.99
CA LEU A 85 9.14 -0.82 12.95
C LEU A 85 8.90 -2.11 13.73
N GLY A 86 8.61 -2.01 15.03
CA GLY A 86 8.08 -3.13 15.80
C GLY A 86 6.63 -3.46 15.37
N PHE A 87 6.22 -4.72 15.50
CA PHE A 87 4.89 -5.19 15.11
C PHE A 87 3.76 -4.36 15.74
N GLU A 88 3.82 -4.13 17.05
CA GLU A 88 2.77 -3.39 17.76
C GLU A 88 2.67 -1.94 17.29
N ASP A 89 3.82 -1.27 17.12
CA ASP A 89 3.85 0.11 16.67
C ASP A 89 3.38 0.24 15.21
N ALA A 90 3.80 -0.69 14.35
CA ALA A 90 3.32 -0.74 12.98
C ALA A 90 1.79 -0.93 12.93
N LEU A 91 1.24 -1.84 13.73
CA LEU A 91 -0.21 -2.07 13.80
C LEU A 91 -0.98 -0.83 14.32
N ARG A 92 -0.46 -0.16 15.38
CA ARG A 92 -1.05 1.09 15.87
C ARG A 92 -1.04 2.19 14.81
N LEU A 93 0.09 2.37 14.11
CA LEU A 93 0.20 3.35 13.02
C LEU A 93 -0.75 3.03 11.87
N VAL A 94 -0.89 1.76 11.49
CA VAL A 94 -1.82 1.32 10.43
C VAL A 94 -3.27 1.59 10.82
N SER A 95 -3.65 1.32 12.07
CA SER A 95 -5.00 1.61 12.58
C SER A 95 -5.29 3.11 12.59
N LEU A 96 -4.37 3.92 13.10
CA LEU A 96 -4.49 5.38 13.10
C LEU A 96 -4.55 5.95 11.67
N ARG A 97 -3.70 5.42 10.77
CA ARG A 97 -3.73 5.79 9.34
C ARG A 97 -5.09 5.53 8.74
N ALA A 98 -5.66 4.35 8.96
CA ALA A 98 -6.96 3.98 8.43
C ALA A 98 -8.07 4.90 8.94
N ALA A 99 -8.08 5.21 10.24
CA ALA A 99 -9.04 6.12 10.86
C ALA A 99 -8.89 7.56 10.35
N ALA A 100 -7.65 8.06 10.26
CA ALA A 100 -7.36 9.41 9.76
C ALA A 100 -7.75 9.57 8.29
N MET A 101 -7.46 8.56 7.46
CA MET A 101 -7.88 8.56 6.05
C MET A 101 -9.39 8.54 5.90
N GLN A 102 -10.11 7.76 6.73
CA GLN A 102 -11.57 7.75 6.72
C GLN A 102 -12.16 9.13 7.06
N LYS A 103 -11.65 9.78 8.11
CA LYS A 103 -12.06 11.15 8.46
C LYS A 103 -11.78 12.15 7.34
N ALA A 104 -10.62 12.06 6.69
CA ALA A 104 -10.28 12.94 5.58
C ALA A 104 -11.26 12.79 4.41
N CYS A 105 -11.74 11.57 4.14
CA CYS A 105 -12.75 11.31 3.11
C CYS A 105 -14.14 11.95 3.44
N GLU A 106 -14.44 12.18 4.72
CA GLU A 106 -15.68 12.82 5.16
C GLU A 106 -15.63 14.36 5.03
N LEU A 107 -14.41 14.92 4.96
CA LEU A 107 -14.22 16.38 4.87
C LEU A 107 -14.36 16.90 3.45
N GLU A 108 -13.97 16.14 2.45
CA GLU A 108 -14.01 16.55 1.05
C GLU A 108 -14.35 15.37 0.14
N ASP A 109 -15.29 15.61 -0.79
CA ASP A 109 -15.73 14.61 -1.76
C ASP A 109 -14.60 14.32 -2.76
N GLY A 110 -14.12 13.10 -2.72
CA GLY A 110 -13.00 12.66 -3.52
C GLY A 110 -13.13 11.22 -3.96
N THR A 111 -12.50 10.90 -5.08
CA THR A 111 -12.48 9.55 -5.65
C THR A 111 -11.16 9.27 -6.37
N MET A 112 -11.05 8.07 -6.89
CA MET A 112 -9.92 7.62 -7.72
C MET A 112 -10.42 6.95 -8.99
N ALA A 113 -9.60 6.96 -10.04
CA ALA A 113 -9.91 6.23 -11.27
C ALA A 113 -8.67 5.54 -11.85
N ALA A 114 -8.85 4.32 -12.34
CA ALA A 114 -7.80 3.59 -13.05
C ALA A 114 -7.79 3.95 -14.53
N ILE A 115 -6.66 4.47 -14.99
CA ILE A 115 -6.40 4.83 -16.38
C ILE A 115 -5.53 3.76 -17.01
N ILE A 116 -5.99 3.22 -18.14
CA ILE A 116 -5.31 2.14 -18.84
C ILE A 116 -5.03 2.55 -20.29
N GLY A 117 -3.76 2.45 -20.67
CA GLY A 117 -3.34 2.61 -22.08
C GLY A 117 -2.84 4.00 -22.47
N LEU A 118 -2.65 4.90 -21.51
CA LEU A 118 -1.88 6.12 -21.67
C LEU A 118 -0.55 6.00 -20.91
N ASP A 119 0.47 6.71 -21.36
CA ASP A 119 1.73 6.84 -20.65
C ASP A 119 1.63 7.86 -19.49
N ALA A 120 2.64 7.88 -18.63
CA ALA A 120 2.65 8.72 -17.43
C ALA A 120 2.62 10.22 -17.78
N ALA A 121 3.37 10.64 -18.80
CA ALA A 121 3.44 12.06 -19.19
C ALA A 121 2.09 12.56 -19.70
N GLN A 122 1.37 11.74 -20.47
CA GLN A 122 0.02 12.05 -20.94
C GLN A 122 -0.96 12.16 -19.77
N VAL A 123 -0.93 11.22 -18.83
CA VAL A 123 -1.80 11.24 -17.64
C VAL A 123 -1.52 12.46 -16.77
N GLU A 124 -0.24 12.73 -16.46
CA GLU A 124 0.16 13.89 -15.66
C GLU A 124 -0.24 15.22 -16.30
N ARG A 125 -0.03 15.37 -17.61
CA ARG A 125 -0.41 16.55 -18.37
C ARG A 125 -1.93 16.78 -18.30
N ILE A 126 -2.74 15.75 -18.58
CA ILE A 126 -4.21 15.87 -18.52
C ILE A 126 -4.67 16.21 -17.11
N CYS A 127 -4.08 15.61 -16.07
CA CYS A 127 -4.38 15.99 -14.68
C CYS A 127 -4.08 17.48 -14.45
N SER A 128 -2.92 17.97 -14.89
CA SER A 128 -2.51 19.36 -14.69
C SER A 128 -3.35 20.38 -15.46
N GLU A 129 -3.94 19.98 -16.58
CA GLU A 129 -4.82 20.80 -17.44
C GLU A 129 -6.30 20.73 -16.99
N THR A 130 -6.65 19.84 -16.07
CA THR A 130 -8.03 19.68 -15.57
C THR A 130 -8.26 20.63 -14.39
N GLU A 131 -9.39 21.34 -14.41
CA GLU A 131 -9.79 22.23 -13.30
C GLU A 131 -10.07 21.45 -12.03
N GLY A 132 -9.64 21.97 -10.88
CA GLY A 132 -9.74 21.33 -9.58
C GLY A 132 -8.51 20.48 -9.22
N VAL A 133 -8.63 19.70 -8.15
CA VAL A 133 -7.54 18.85 -7.68
C VAL A 133 -7.70 17.44 -8.24
N VAL A 134 -6.81 17.08 -9.16
CA VAL A 134 -6.63 15.71 -9.65
C VAL A 134 -5.17 15.46 -10.00
N ILE A 135 -4.62 14.34 -9.56
CA ILE A 135 -3.22 13.98 -9.78
C ILE A 135 -3.06 12.50 -10.16
N ALA A 136 -1.93 12.15 -10.76
CA ALA A 136 -1.47 10.77 -10.86
C ALA A 136 -1.02 10.28 -9.47
N ALA A 137 -1.76 9.33 -8.89
CA ALA A 137 -1.60 8.89 -7.51
C ALA A 137 -0.89 7.53 -7.37
N ASN A 138 -1.08 6.60 -8.32
CA ASN A 138 -0.40 5.31 -8.29
C ASN A 138 0.13 4.97 -9.67
N TYR A 139 1.44 4.84 -9.79
CA TYR A 139 2.12 4.34 -10.99
C TYR A 139 2.26 2.82 -10.86
N ASN A 140 1.21 2.09 -11.23
CA ASN A 140 1.12 0.65 -10.99
C ASN A 140 1.93 -0.20 -11.98
N ASN A 141 1.91 0.16 -13.24
CA ASN A 141 2.78 -0.35 -14.32
C ASN A 141 2.69 0.59 -15.52
N ASP A 142 3.45 0.33 -16.59
CA ASP A 142 3.55 1.21 -17.77
C ASP A 142 2.22 1.49 -18.48
N SER A 143 1.23 0.65 -18.27
CA SER A 143 -0.09 0.77 -18.91
C SER A 143 -1.23 1.05 -17.94
N GLN A 144 -0.95 1.18 -16.63
CA GLN A 144 -1.96 1.41 -15.61
C GLN A 144 -1.48 2.43 -14.59
N ILE A 145 -2.12 3.58 -14.61
CA ILE A 145 -1.95 4.65 -13.62
C ILE A 145 -3.29 4.92 -12.97
N VAL A 146 -3.29 5.15 -11.66
CA VAL A 146 -4.49 5.57 -10.93
C VAL A 146 -4.38 7.07 -10.69
N ILE A 147 -5.43 7.80 -11.05
CA ILE A 147 -5.59 9.21 -10.72
C ILE A 147 -6.46 9.37 -9.48
N SER A 148 -6.25 10.45 -8.73
CA SER A 148 -6.91 10.69 -7.44
C SER A 148 -7.14 12.19 -7.25
N GLY A 149 -8.28 12.56 -6.69
CA GLY A 149 -8.63 13.96 -6.47
C GLY A 149 -10.13 14.16 -6.18
N GLN A 150 -10.56 15.41 -6.33
CA GLN A 150 -11.97 15.78 -6.22
C GLN A 150 -12.81 15.01 -7.25
N THR A 151 -13.98 14.51 -6.83
CA THR A 151 -14.82 13.65 -7.67
C THR A 151 -15.13 14.28 -9.02
N ALA A 152 -15.47 15.57 -9.06
CA ALA A 152 -15.75 16.28 -10.31
C ALA A 152 -14.52 16.37 -11.22
N ALA A 153 -13.33 16.69 -10.64
CA ALA A 153 -12.07 16.79 -11.37
C ALA A 153 -11.63 15.42 -11.92
N VAL A 154 -11.71 14.36 -11.11
CA VAL A 154 -11.38 12.98 -11.55
C VAL A 154 -12.28 12.55 -12.71
N ARG A 155 -13.59 12.83 -12.65
CA ARG A 155 -14.53 12.50 -13.74
C ARG A 155 -14.22 13.28 -15.01
N ALA A 156 -13.96 14.60 -14.91
CA ALA A 156 -13.56 15.43 -16.04
C ALA A 156 -12.23 14.91 -16.66
N ALA A 157 -11.23 14.62 -15.83
CA ALA A 157 -9.98 14.03 -16.30
C ALA A 157 -10.19 12.68 -16.99
N CYS A 158 -11.10 11.83 -16.50
CA CYS A 158 -11.43 10.55 -17.15
C CYS A 158 -11.98 10.75 -18.57
N GLU A 159 -12.86 11.72 -18.78
CA GLU A 159 -13.39 12.02 -20.13
C GLU A 159 -12.29 12.55 -21.06
N ASN A 160 -11.43 13.45 -20.57
CA ASN A 160 -10.29 13.95 -21.32
C ASN A 160 -9.30 12.84 -21.68
N MET A 161 -9.05 11.91 -20.79
CA MET A 161 -8.18 10.75 -21.01
C MET A 161 -8.76 9.76 -22.02
N LYS A 162 -10.09 9.55 -22.00
CA LYS A 162 -10.77 8.76 -23.05
C LYS A 162 -10.63 9.42 -24.41
N ALA A 163 -10.83 10.74 -24.49
CA ALA A 163 -10.65 11.52 -25.73
C ALA A 163 -9.19 11.47 -26.22
N ALA A 164 -8.22 11.40 -25.32
CA ALA A 164 -6.80 11.25 -25.62
C ALA A 164 -6.37 9.81 -26.00
N GLY A 165 -7.30 8.84 -26.01
CA GLY A 165 -7.04 7.46 -26.44
C GLY A 165 -6.81 6.46 -25.33
N ALA A 166 -7.15 6.77 -24.06
CA ALA A 166 -7.14 5.77 -23.00
C ALA A 166 -8.06 4.60 -23.36
N ARG A 167 -7.54 3.37 -23.24
CA ARG A 167 -8.37 2.17 -23.48
C ARG A 167 -9.47 2.02 -22.44
N ARG A 168 -9.21 2.45 -21.19
CA ARG A 168 -10.18 2.49 -20.11
C ARG A 168 -9.84 3.64 -19.16
N ALA A 169 -10.86 4.30 -18.66
CA ALA A 169 -10.83 5.21 -17.53
C ALA A 169 -12.01 4.81 -16.62
N LEU A 170 -11.70 4.11 -15.52
CA LEU A 170 -12.68 3.46 -14.66
C LEU A 170 -12.60 4.05 -13.26
N GLU A 171 -13.68 4.68 -12.81
CA GLU A 171 -13.82 5.13 -11.42
C GLU A 171 -13.79 3.91 -10.49
N LEU A 172 -13.00 4.01 -9.43
CA LEU A 172 -12.81 2.92 -8.47
C LEU A 172 -13.84 3.04 -7.34
N GLN A 173 -14.25 1.90 -6.79
CA GLN A 173 -15.12 1.85 -5.62
C GLN A 173 -14.31 2.06 -4.35
N VAL A 174 -13.85 3.29 -4.13
CA VAL A 174 -13.10 3.71 -2.94
C VAL A 174 -13.79 4.90 -2.29
N SER A 175 -13.55 5.09 -1.00
CA SER A 175 -14.23 6.12 -0.20
C SER A 175 -13.57 7.50 -0.26
N GLY A 176 -12.47 7.69 -1.02
CA GLY A 176 -11.80 8.99 -1.06
C GLY A 176 -10.60 9.07 -2.00
N ALA A 177 -9.99 10.24 -2.01
CA ALA A 177 -8.89 10.61 -2.89
C ALA A 177 -7.52 10.29 -2.27
N PHE A 178 -7.20 9.02 -2.10
CA PHE A 178 -5.94 8.58 -1.50
C PHE A 178 -4.73 9.02 -2.32
N HIS A 179 -3.60 9.23 -1.64
CA HIS A 179 -2.33 9.66 -2.24
C HIS A 179 -2.42 10.98 -3.01
N SER A 180 -3.32 11.88 -2.59
CA SER A 180 -3.52 13.22 -3.14
C SER A 180 -3.41 14.30 -2.06
N PRO A 181 -3.36 15.60 -2.42
CA PRO A 181 -3.40 16.69 -1.45
C PRO A 181 -4.62 16.68 -0.53
N LEU A 182 -5.73 16.03 -0.92
CA LEU A 182 -6.93 15.90 -0.10
C LEU A 182 -6.70 15.05 1.17
N MET A 183 -5.61 14.27 1.22
CA MET A 183 -5.22 13.50 2.40
C MET A 183 -4.36 14.30 3.40
N GLU A 184 -4.16 15.60 3.20
CA GLU A 184 -3.38 16.44 4.13
C GLU A 184 -3.91 16.40 5.58
N PRO A 185 -5.23 16.43 5.85
CA PRO A 185 -5.73 16.27 7.22
C PRO A 185 -5.30 14.95 7.86
N ALA A 186 -5.34 13.85 7.11
CA ALA A 186 -4.89 12.54 7.58
C ALA A 186 -3.38 12.51 7.83
N ARG A 187 -2.57 13.16 6.97
CA ARG A 187 -1.12 13.28 7.16
C ARG A 187 -0.78 14.02 8.46
N VAL A 188 -1.47 15.10 8.74
CA VAL A 188 -1.27 15.89 9.98
C VAL A 188 -1.62 15.07 11.22
N GLU A 189 -2.75 14.34 11.19
CA GLU A 189 -3.15 13.48 12.31
C GLU A 189 -2.13 12.34 12.53
N LEU A 190 -1.65 11.71 11.46
CA LEU A 190 -0.67 10.62 11.54
C LEU A 190 0.73 11.09 11.96
N ALA A 191 1.09 12.36 11.70
CA ALA A 191 2.40 12.90 11.98
C ALA A 191 2.80 12.77 13.47
N SER A 192 1.87 13.08 14.37
CA SER A 192 2.09 12.99 15.82
C SER A 192 2.36 11.54 16.26
N ALA A 193 1.63 10.58 15.67
CA ALA A 193 1.82 9.17 15.98
C ALA A 193 3.15 8.65 15.43
N ILE A 194 3.53 9.00 14.21
CA ILE A 194 4.83 8.66 13.61
C ILE A 194 5.99 9.26 14.45
N ALA A 195 5.84 10.49 14.94
CA ALA A 195 6.87 11.12 15.77
C ALA A 195 7.04 10.45 17.14
N SER A 196 6.01 9.78 17.66
CA SER A 196 6.04 9.09 18.97
C SER A 196 6.59 7.66 18.92
N VAL A 197 6.75 7.09 17.72
CA VAL A 197 7.21 5.72 17.52
C VAL A 197 8.72 5.71 17.25
N GLN A 198 9.40 4.71 17.81
CA GLN A 198 10.81 4.50 17.56
C GLN A 198 11.02 3.74 16.25
N PHE A 199 11.70 4.37 15.29
CA PHE A 199 12.21 3.70 14.10
C PHE A 199 13.62 3.17 14.37
N SER A 200 13.88 1.95 13.92
CA SER A 200 15.19 1.30 13.98
C SER A 200 15.82 1.26 12.58
N LYS A 201 17.14 1.06 12.52
CA LYS A 201 17.80 0.80 11.25
C LYS A 201 17.23 -0.49 10.64
N ALA A 202 16.74 -0.40 9.41
CA ALA A 202 16.22 -1.56 8.69
C ALA A 202 17.33 -2.61 8.45
N LYS A 203 16.99 -3.89 8.56
CA LYS A 203 17.92 -5.02 8.37
C LYS A 203 18.28 -5.23 6.91
N CYS A 204 17.45 -4.76 5.98
CA CYS A 204 17.67 -4.77 4.54
C CYS A 204 17.13 -3.47 3.92
N PRO A 205 17.53 -3.12 2.68
CA PRO A 205 16.99 -1.98 1.94
C PRO A 205 15.46 -2.02 1.86
N VAL A 206 14.80 -0.88 2.19
CA VAL A 206 13.36 -0.69 2.02
C VAL A 206 13.12 0.28 0.89
N TYR A 207 12.43 -0.14 -0.17
CA TYR A 207 12.00 0.74 -1.26
C TYR A 207 10.75 1.49 -0.83
N GLN A 208 10.83 2.83 -0.82
CA GLN A 208 9.76 3.68 -0.31
C GLN A 208 8.91 4.27 -1.43
N ASN A 209 7.59 4.30 -1.23
CA ASN A 209 6.62 4.66 -2.27
C ASN A 209 6.84 6.04 -2.87
N VAL A 210 7.21 7.03 -2.04
CA VAL A 210 7.34 8.43 -2.44
C VAL A 210 8.50 8.66 -3.39
N THR A 211 9.64 8.02 -3.14
CA THR A 211 10.90 8.23 -3.87
C THR A 211 11.20 7.12 -4.86
N ALA A 212 10.63 5.94 -4.67
CA ALA A 212 11.02 4.68 -5.31
C ALA A 212 12.48 4.27 -5.05
N LEU A 213 13.17 4.95 -4.15
CA LEU A 213 14.56 4.68 -3.76
C LEU A 213 14.63 3.90 -2.45
N THR A 214 15.75 3.25 -2.22
CA THR A 214 16.00 2.46 -1.01
C THR A 214 16.49 3.31 0.16
N SER A 215 16.17 2.89 1.38
CA SER A 215 16.83 3.36 2.59
C SER A 215 16.87 2.27 3.65
N THR A 216 17.90 2.31 4.51
CA THR A 216 17.94 1.65 5.82
C THR A 216 17.99 2.66 6.96
N ASP A 217 18.06 3.96 6.64
CA ASP A 217 18.15 5.04 7.61
C ASP A 217 16.78 5.32 8.25
N PRO A 218 16.63 5.23 9.58
CA PRO A 218 15.35 5.38 10.25
C PRO A 218 14.73 6.77 10.09
N GLU A 219 15.55 7.83 10.04
CA GLU A 219 15.05 9.20 9.90
C GLU A 219 14.50 9.45 8.50
N LEU A 220 15.22 8.99 7.46
CA LEU A 220 14.76 9.10 6.08
C LEU A 220 13.50 8.25 5.84
N ILE A 221 13.46 7.03 6.41
CA ILE A 221 12.28 6.17 6.35
C ILE A 221 11.07 6.88 6.98
N ARG A 222 11.23 7.45 8.17
CA ARG A 222 10.19 8.18 8.88
C ARG A 222 9.69 9.39 8.10
N GLU A 223 10.60 10.20 7.54
CA GLU A 223 10.26 11.37 6.74
C GLU A 223 9.45 11.00 5.49
N ASN A 224 9.88 9.97 4.76
CA ASN A 224 9.19 9.52 3.55
C ASN A 224 7.83 8.88 3.88
N LEU A 225 7.73 8.10 4.96
CA LEU A 225 6.47 7.51 5.41
C LEU A 225 5.43 8.59 5.77
N LEU A 226 5.88 9.71 6.35
CA LEU A 226 5.03 10.86 6.64
C LEU A 226 4.48 11.52 5.37
N LYS A 227 5.28 11.58 4.30
CA LYS A 227 4.88 12.14 3.01
C LYS A 227 3.96 11.22 2.19
N GLN A 228 3.94 9.93 2.50
CA GLN A 228 3.31 8.89 1.68
C GLN A 228 1.81 9.15 1.44
N LEU A 229 1.08 9.64 2.45
CA LEU A 229 -0.39 9.84 2.34
C LEU A 229 -0.79 10.87 1.29
N THR A 230 0.05 11.87 1.08
CA THR A 230 -0.22 12.99 0.15
C THR A 230 0.65 12.94 -1.11
N SER A 231 1.37 11.84 -1.31
CA SER A 231 2.31 11.66 -2.42
C SER A 231 1.99 10.42 -3.24
N PRO A 232 2.37 10.39 -4.51
CA PRO A 232 2.18 9.22 -5.37
C PRO A 232 2.91 7.97 -4.87
N VAL A 233 2.29 6.82 -5.10
CA VAL A 233 2.94 5.51 -5.00
C VAL A 233 3.64 5.22 -6.32
N ARG A 234 4.96 5.24 -6.31
CA ARG A 234 5.83 5.03 -7.49
C ARG A 234 6.20 3.56 -7.65
N TRP A 235 5.18 2.68 -7.71
CA TRP A 235 5.39 1.23 -7.71
C TRP A 235 6.21 0.74 -8.91
N THR A 236 5.90 1.22 -10.12
CA THR A 236 6.65 0.88 -11.33
C THR A 236 8.13 1.19 -11.19
N GLN A 237 8.45 2.38 -10.69
CA GLN A 237 9.82 2.83 -10.48
C GLN A 237 10.51 2.00 -9.40
N SER A 238 9.81 1.69 -8.28
CA SER A 238 10.34 0.84 -7.21
C SER A 238 10.73 -0.54 -7.72
N VAL A 239 9.83 -1.22 -8.45
CA VAL A 239 10.13 -2.55 -9.00
C VAL A 239 11.26 -2.50 -10.03
N ARG A 240 11.32 -1.47 -10.87
CA ARG A 240 12.43 -1.30 -11.82
C ARG A 240 13.77 -1.08 -11.12
N ASN A 241 13.78 -0.30 -10.05
CA ASN A 241 14.99 -0.12 -9.25
C ASN A 241 15.40 -1.43 -8.56
N MET A 242 14.45 -2.20 -8.00
CA MET A 242 14.72 -3.53 -7.44
C MET A 242 15.35 -4.47 -8.48
N LEU A 243 14.80 -4.52 -9.70
CA LEU A 243 15.37 -5.32 -10.80
C LEU A 243 16.79 -4.84 -11.17
N SER A 244 17.02 -3.53 -11.22
CA SER A 244 18.34 -2.94 -11.48
C SER A 244 19.34 -3.24 -10.38
N ASP A 245 18.89 -3.35 -9.14
CA ASP A 245 19.70 -3.69 -7.97
C ASP A 245 19.86 -5.21 -7.77
N GLY A 246 19.39 -6.02 -8.75
CA GLY A 246 19.63 -7.44 -8.84
C GLY A 246 18.54 -8.34 -8.30
N ALA A 247 17.33 -7.83 -8.02
CA ALA A 247 16.22 -8.68 -7.63
C ALA A 247 15.78 -9.58 -8.79
N ASP A 248 15.78 -10.87 -8.55
CA ASP A 248 15.36 -11.92 -9.49
C ASP A 248 14.21 -12.79 -8.95
N HIS A 249 13.97 -12.77 -7.64
CA HIS A 249 12.93 -13.51 -6.97
C HIS A 249 12.05 -12.60 -6.10
N PHE A 250 10.78 -12.49 -6.45
CA PHE A 250 9.79 -11.68 -5.76
C PHE A 250 8.77 -12.56 -5.05
N VAL A 251 8.59 -12.35 -3.75
CA VAL A 251 7.60 -13.07 -2.93
C VAL A 251 6.60 -12.08 -2.35
N GLU A 252 5.34 -12.17 -2.75
CA GLU A 252 4.24 -11.38 -2.18
C GLU A 252 3.68 -12.07 -0.95
N PHE A 253 3.72 -11.41 0.20
CA PHE A 253 3.12 -11.88 1.44
C PHE A 253 1.80 -11.18 1.69
N GLY A 254 0.71 -11.94 1.81
CA GLY A 254 -0.60 -11.38 2.12
C GLY A 254 -1.75 -11.98 1.30
N PRO A 255 -2.95 -11.41 1.42
CA PRO A 255 -4.12 -11.92 0.73
C PRO A 255 -4.11 -11.53 -0.75
N GLY A 256 -4.38 -12.51 -1.62
CA GLY A 256 -4.47 -12.29 -3.06
C GLY A 256 -3.13 -12.31 -3.78
N ASN A 257 -3.09 -11.70 -4.98
CA ASN A 257 -1.94 -11.76 -5.89
C ASN A 257 -1.79 -10.49 -6.75
N VAL A 258 -2.17 -9.35 -6.17
CA VAL A 258 -2.21 -8.07 -6.92
C VAL A 258 -0.80 -7.64 -7.32
N LEU A 259 0.15 -7.67 -6.39
CA LEU A 259 1.52 -7.23 -6.66
C LEU A 259 2.24 -8.20 -7.59
N GLN A 260 1.99 -9.50 -7.49
CA GLN A 260 2.49 -10.49 -8.46
C GLN A 260 2.09 -10.09 -9.90
N GLY A 261 0.81 -9.76 -10.10
CA GLY A 261 0.30 -9.33 -11.39
C GLY A 261 0.88 -8.00 -11.88
N LEU A 262 1.21 -7.07 -10.99
CA LEU A 262 1.87 -5.81 -11.33
C LEU A 262 3.35 -6.05 -11.67
N ILE A 263 4.06 -6.81 -10.85
CA ILE A 263 5.49 -7.13 -11.05
C ILE A 263 5.68 -7.87 -12.38
N ALA A 264 4.84 -8.89 -12.66
CA ALA A 264 4.90 -9.63 -13.93
C ALA A 264 4.75 -8.74 -15.18
N LYS A 265 3.96 -7.66 -15.09
CA LYS A 265 3.83 -6.68 -16.18
C LYS A 265 5.04 -5.76 -16.30
N ILE A 266 5.62 -5.33 -15.16
CA ILE A 266 6.79 -4.45 -15.11
C ILE A 266 8.05 -5.20 -15.55
N ALA A 267 8.23 -6.45 -15.09
CA ALA A 267 9.36 -7.31 -15.41
C ALA A 267 9.24 -8.00 -16.79
N LYS A 268 8.22 -7.66 -17.58
CA LYS A 268 8.01 -8.28 -18.89
C LYS A 268 9.25 -8.10 -19.80
N GLY A 269 9.82 -9.22 -20.24
CA GLY A 269 11.01 -9.26 -21.08
C GLY A 269 12.34 -9.32 -20.30
N VAL A 270 12.30 -9.34 -18.98
CA VAL A 270 13.45 -9.65 -18.14
C VAL A 270 13.46 -11.16 -17.89
N GLU A 271 14.56 -11.83 -18.27
CA GLU A 271 14.70 -13.27 -18.10
C GLU A 271 15.07 -13.64 -16.65
N GLY A 272 14.65 -14.84 -16.23
CA GLY A 272 15.04 -15.42 -14.93
C GLY A 272 14.26 -14.91 -13.73
N ILE A 273 13.21 -14.08 -13.92
CA ILE A 273 12.41 -13.54 -12.82
C ILE A 273 11.43 -14.60 -12.30
N VAL A 274 11.50 -14.87 -11.01
CA VAL A 274 10.55 -15.72 -10.26
C VAL A 274 9.60 -14.80 -9.48
N ILE A 275 8.30 -15.08 -9.57
CA ILE A 275 7.25 -14.32 -8.86
C ILE A 275 6.30 -15.32 -8.22
N GLU A 276 6.18 -15.28 -6.90
CA GLU A 276 5.31 -16.17 -6.14
C GLU A 276 4.61 -15.43 -5.00
N GLY A 277 3.67 -16.10 -4.33
CA GLY A 277 2.93 -15.53 -3.21
C GLY A 277 2.80 -16.49 -2.05
N VAL A 278 2.79 -15.95 -0.84
CA VAL A 278 2.59 -16.68 0.42
C VAL A 278 1.44 -16.03 1.19
N SER A 279 0.35 -16.75 1.34
CA SER A 279 -0.87 -16.30 2.04
C SER A 279 -1.31 -17.23 3.18
N SER A 280 -0.58 -18.34 3.38
CA SER A 280 -0.88 -19.40 4.36
C SER A 280 0.42 -19.91 5.00
N ILE A 281 0.32 -20.86 5.91
CA ILE A 281 1.48 -21.63 6.38
C ILE A 281 1.99 -22.52 5.22
N LEU A 282 3.30 -22.49 4.98
CA LEU A 282 4.01 -23.30 3.99
C LEU A 282 4.28 -24.71 4.51
#